data_429ad07ee429e97ad9397b1539e0f499
#
_entry.id   429ad07ee429e97ad9397b1539e0f499
#
_cell.length_a   1.000
_cell.length_b   1.000
_cell.length_c   1.000
_cell.angle_alpha   90.00
_cell.angle_beta   90.00
_cell.angle_gamma   90.00
#
_symmetry.space_group_name_H-M   'P 1'
#
loop_
_entity.id
_entity.type
_entity.pdbx_description
1 polymer ?
#
loop_
_entity_poly.entity_id
_entity_poly.type
_entity_poly.pdbx_seq_one_letter_code
_entity_poly.pdbx_strand_id
1 'polypeptide(L)'
;MKILLICLLSFAIFITSENAISATKEFNVDNQIYKVLTVEQWEQAKISGSIITELDKKDGFIHLSTAAQLNATLALYFAKEKTVVLLQIDHSQTHDKLKFESPVPPGNRTSSFPHYYGDLNTNAISKIWNLGRGAFEIPIEVMLQAEGDPNP
;
A
#
# COMPACT_ATOMS: atom_id res chain seq x y z
N MET A 1 57.40 18.89 -59.72
CA MET A 1 55.98 19.27 -59.60
C MET A 1 55.30 18.13 -58.84
N LYS A 2 55.22 18.24 -57.53
CA LYS A 2 54.61 17.20 -56.64
C LYS A 2 53.37 17.80 -56.03
N ILE A 3 52.22 17.21 -56.37
CA ILE A 3 50.88 17.57 -55.85
C ILE A 3 50.74 16.87 -54.54
N LEU A 4 50.58 17.65 -53.46
CA LEU A 4 50.31 17.13 -52.11
C LEU A 4 48.83 17.01 -51.94
N LEU A 5 48.33 15.76 -51.78
CA LEU A 5 46.93 15.45 -51.53
C LEU A 5 46.69 15.49 -50.03
N ILE A 6 45.95 16.49 -49.57
CA ILE A 6 45.54 16.60 -48.15
C ILE A 6 44.26 15.86 -47.97
N CYS A 7 44.33 14.69 -47.26
CA CYS A 7 43.16 13.95 -46.78
C CYS A 7 42.59 14.61 -45.54
N LEU A 8 41.42 15.25 -45.66
CA LEU A 8 40.65 15.75 -44.51
C LEU A 8 39.83 14.55 -43.92
N LEU A 9 40.31 14.05 -42.79
CA LEU A 9 39.51 13.13 -41.97
C LEU A 9 38.45 13.94 -41.22
N SER A 10 37.20 13.85 -41.66
CA SER A 10 36.03 14.31 -40.90
C SER A 10 35.76 13.36 -39.75
N PHE A 11 36.07 13.77 -38.53
CA PHE A 11 35.71 13.04 -37.33
C PHE A 11 34.26 13.36 -36.97
N ALA A 12 33.32 12.48 -37.32
CA ALA A 12 31.95 12.59 -36.92
C ALA A 12 31.84 12.19 -35.46
N ILE A 13 31.61 13.15 -34.57
CA ILE A 13 31.30 12.92 -33.15
C ILE A 13 29.85 12.44 -33.11
N PHE A 14 29.65 11.13 -32.91
CA PHE A 14 28.36 10.58 -32.56
C PHE A 14 28.06 10.93 -31.09
N ILE A 15 27.25 11.97 -30.86
CA ILE A 15 26.67 12.22 -29.55
C ILE A 15 25.51 11.23 -29.38
N THR A 16 25.78 10.14 -28.68
CA THR A 16 24.71 9.27 -28.17
C THR A 16 24.05 10.00 -27.00
N SER A 17 22.89 10.59 -27.24
CA SER A 17 22.02 11.05 -26.16
C SER A 17 21.51 9.81 -25.45
N GLU A 18 22.11 9.48 -24.32
CA GLU A 18 21.51 8.56 -23.36
C GLU A 18 20.25 9.24 -22.82
N ASN A 19 19.10 8.82 -23.35
CA ASN A 19 17.81 9.08 -22.73
C ASN A 19 17.83 8.38 -21.38
N ALA A 20 18.14 9.13 -20.33
CA ALA A 20 17.82 8.74 -18.98
C ALA A 20 16.29 8.69 -18.88
N ILE A 21 15.72 7.53 -19.17
CA ILE A 21 14.34 7.21 -18.82
C ILE A 21 14.33 7.21 -17.30
N SER A 22 13.94 8.36 -16.72
CA SER A 22 13.54 8.44 -15.33
C SER A 22 12.45 7.38 -15.17
N ALA A 23 12.77 6.31 -14.45
CA ALA A 23 11.78 5.32 -14.03
C ALA A 23 10.83 6.07 -13.10
N THR A 24 9.78 6.66 -13.66
CA THR A 24 8.59 7.03 -12.89
C THR A 24 8.11 5.72 -12.29
N LYS A 25 8.28 5.58 -10.98
CA LYS A 25 7.70 4.49 -10.20
C LYS A 25 6.20 4.51 -10.54
N GLU A 26 5.79 3.60 -11.41
CA GLU A 26 4.40 3.43 -11.78
C GLU A 26 3.65 3.22 -10.46
N PHE A 27 2.79 4.18 -10.12
CA PHE A 27 2.00 4.13 -8.90
C PHE A 27 0.92 3.09 -9.16
N ASN A 28 1.23 1.83 -8.86
CA ASN A 28 0.31 0.73 -9.03
C ASN A 28 -0.77 0.84 -7.95
N VAL A 29 -1.91 1.43 -8.31
CA VAL A 29 -3.05 1.69 -7.43
C VAL A 29 -3.64 0.38 -6.90
N ASP A 30 -3.52 -0.71 -7.67
CA ASP A 30 -4.15 -2.01 -7.41
C ASP A 30 -3.59 -2.77 -6.20
N ASN A 31 -2.53 -2.28 -5.55
CA ASN A 31 -1.82 -3.04 -4.51
C ASN A 31 -1.73 -2.32 -3.16
N GLN A 32 -2.52 -1.29 -2.92
CA GLN A 32 -2.48 -0.59 -1.64
C GLN A 32 -3.37 -1.29 -0.61
N ILE A 33 -2.75 -1.75 0.46
CA ILE A 33 -3.45 -2.43 1.57
C ILE A 33 -3.27 -1.66 2.87
N TYR A 34 -4.26 -1.77 3.72
CA TYR A 34 -4.39 -0.98 4.94
C TYR A 34 -4.71 -1.84 6.15
N LYS A 35 -4.15 -1.49 7.29
CA LYS A 35 -4.56 -1.95 8.62
C LYS A 35 -5.22 -0.80 9.37
N VAL A 36 -6.38 -1.06 9.96
CA VAL A 36 -7.01 -0.14 10.90
C VAL A 36 -6.79 -0.68 12.32
N LEU A 37 -6.34 0.19 13.22
CA LEU A 37 -6.11 -0.12 14.64
C LEU A 37 -6.85 0.88 15.52
N THR A 38 -7.22 0.47 16.74
CA THR A 38 -7.50 1.45 17.79
C THR A 38 -6.22 2.14 18.20
N VAL A 39 -6.35 3.26 18.93
CA VAL A 39 -5.16 3.98 19.44
C VAL A 39 -4.34 3.07 20.36
N GLU A 40 -5.01 2.29 21.23
CA GLU A 40 -4.35 1.38 22.17
C GLU A 40 -3.60 0.26 21.44
N GLN A 41 -4.20 -0.32 20.38
CA GLN A 41 -3.56 -1.34 19.55
C GLN A 41 -2.32 -0.79 18.85
N TRP A 42 -2.39 0.46 18.37
CA TRP A 42 -1.24 1.13 17.77
C TRP A 42 -0.12 1.39 18.77
N GLU A 43 -0.43 1.85 20.00
CA GLU A 43 0.57 2.02 21.05
C GLU A 43 1.28 0.68 21.36
N GLN A 44 0.54 -0.42 21.46
CA GLN A 44 1.12 -1.75 21.63
C GLN A 44 2.00 -2.19 20.45
N ALA A 45 1.56 -1.92 19.22
CA ALA A 45 2.34 -2.23 18.03
C ALA A 45 3.67 -1.46 17.99
N LYS A 46 3.68 -0.17 18.40
CA LYS A 46 4.92 0.62 18.50
C LYS A 46 5.91 0.05 19.52
N ILE A 47 5.41 -0.46 20.65
CA ILE A 47 6.25 -1.03 21.70
C ILE A 47 6.82 -2.40 21.27
N SER A 48 5.97 -3.26 20.70
CA SER A 48 6.36 -4.62 20.32
C SER A 48 7.12 -4.71 18.99
N GLY A 49 6.97 -3.70 18.12
CA GLY A 49 7.45 -3.73 16.74
C GLY A 49 6.58 -4.58 15.81
N SER A 50 5.47 -5.17 16.30
CA SER A 50 4.61 -6.09 15.57
C SER A 50 3.17 -5.56 15.50
N ILE A 51 2.58 -5.63 14.30
CA ILE A 51 1.21 -5.20 14.01
C ILE A 51 0.32 -6.44 14.06
N ILE A 52 -0.18 -6.77 15.25
CA ILE A 52 -1.07 -7.92 15.46
C ILE A 52 -2.07 -7.60 16.55
N THR A 53 -3.34 -7.91 16.31
CA THR A 53 -4.43 -7.75 17.28
C THR A 53 -4.81 -9.10 17.89
N GLU A 54 -5.60 -9.10 18.97
CA GLU A 54 -6.12 -10.34 19.55
C GLU A 54 -7.02 -11.11 18.58
N LEU A 55 -7.76 -10.40 17.72
CA LEU A 55 -8.54 -11.00 16.65
C LEU A 55 -7.62 -11.72 15.64
N ASP A 56 -6.56 -11.06 15.21
CA ASP A 56 -5.60 -11.63 14.26
C ASP A 56 -4.95 -12.91 14.82
N LYS A 57 -4.59 -12.89 16.11
CA LYS A 57 -4.03 -14.08 16.79
C LYS A 57 -5.01 -15.24 16.83
N LYS A 58 -6.29 -14.94 17.13
CA LYS A 58 -7.35 -15.92 17.19
C LYS A 58 -7.61 -16.56 15.84
N ASP A 59 -7.61 -15.76 14.78
CA ASP A 59 -7.99 -16.21 13.43
C ASP A 59 -6.77 -16.75 12.63
N GLY A 60 -5.55 -16.51 13.12
CA GLY A 60 -4.31 -17.05 12.56
C GLY A 60 -3.76 -16.27 11.35
N PHE A 61 -4.29 -15.07 11.08
CA PHE A 61 -3.84 -14.16 10.04
C PHE A 61 -4.16 -12.71 10.38
N ILE A 62 -3.46 -11.78 9.77
CA ILE A 62 -3.69 -10.35 9.97
C ILE A 62 -4.73 -9.85 8.97
N HIS A 63 -5.83 -9.30 9.49
CA HIS A 63 -6.89 -8.70 8.71
C HIS A 63 -6.45 -7.36 8.15
N LEU A 64 -6.56 -7.21 6.84
CA LEU A 64 -6.25 -5.99 6.10
C LEU A 64 -7.47 -5.56 5.27
N SER A 65 -7.39 -4.40 4.65
CA SER A 65 -8.43 -3.86 3.76
C SER A 65 -7.79 -3.22 2.55
N THR A 66 -8.46 -3.27 1.41
CA THR A 66 -8.19 -2.35 0.29
C THR A 66 -8.78 -0.97 0.58
N ALA A 67 -8.41 0.05 -0.19
CA ALA A 67 -8.96 1.40 -0.05
C ALA A 67 -10.50 1.39 -0.18
N ALA A 68 -11.05 0.66 -1.15
CA ALA A 68 -12.49 0.53 -1.38
C ALA A 68 -13.24 -0.10 -0.20
N GLN A 69 -12.56 -0.95 0.60
CA GLN A 69 -13.17 -1.65 1.74
C GLN A 69 -13.17 -0.84 3.04
N LEU A 70 -12.37 0.24 3.12
CA LEU A 70 -12.16 0.97 4.38
C LEU A 70 -13.44 1.55 4.97
N ASN A 71 -14.32 2.14 4.18
CA ASN A 71 -15.57 2.73 4.69
C ASN A 71 -16.42 1.69 5.43
N ALA A 72 -16.61 0.52 4.82
CA ALA A 72 -17.36 -0.56 5.45
C ALA A 72 -16.62 -1.15 6.66
N THR A 73 -15.30 -1.28 6.61
CA THR A 73 -14.49 -1.75 7.72
C THR A 73 -14.61 -0.82 8.93
N LEU A 74 -14.48 0.49 8.72
CA LEU A 74 -14.63 1.51 9.77
C LEU A 74 -16.04 1.49 10.38
N ALA A 75 -17.07 1.41 9.53
CA ALA A 75 -18.46 1.42 9.97
C ALA A 75 -18.83 0.17 10.77
N LEU A 76 -18.37 -1.01 10.37
CA LEU A 76 -18.74 -2.28 10.98
C LEU A 76 -17.94 -2.61 12.24
N TYR A 77 -16.64 -2.36 12.23
CA TYR A 77 -15.73 -2.84 13.28
C TYR A 77 -15.23 -1.77 14.22
N PHE A 78 -15.22 -0.50 13.80
CA PHE A 78 -14.71 0.63 14.58
C PHE A 78 -15.79 1.67 14.90
N ALA A 79 -17.06 1.32 14.76
CA ALA A 79 -18.18 2.23 14.97
C ALA A 79 -18.26 2.87 16.37
N LYS A 80 -17.62 2.29 17.37
CA LYS A 80 -17.59 2.81 18.75
C LYS A 80 -16.37 3.65 19.08
N GLU A 81 -15.35 3.61 18.21
CA GLU A 81 -14.10 4.31 18.42
C GLU A 81 -14.26 5.80 18.11
N LYS A 82 -13.64 6.67 18.92
CA LYS A 82 -13.58 8.12 18.67
C LYS A 82 -12.46 8.48 17.70
N THR A 83 -11.40 7.69 17.71
CA THR A 83 -10.22 7.86 16.89
C THR A 83 -9.67 6.49 16.55
N VAL A 84 -9.23 6.31 15.33
CA VAL A 84 -8.51 5.12 14.88
C VAL A 84 -7.23 5.52 14.17
N VAL A 85 -6.30 4.58 14.07
CA VAL A 85 -5.06 4.73 13.32
C VAL A 85 -5.16 3.90 12.05
N LEU A 86 -5.02 4.57 10.91
CA LEU A 86 -4.96 3.94 9.60
C LEU A 86 -3.49 3.81 9.19
N LEU A 87 -3.07 2.59 8.91
CA LEU A 87 -1.72 2.26 8.46
C LEU A 87 -1.80 1.80 7.00
N GLN A 88 -1.02 2.42 6.12
CA GLN A 88 -0.78 1.89 4.78
C GLN A 88 0.42 0.95 4.85
N ILE A 89 0.24 -0.26 4.35
CA ILE A 89 1.26 -1.30 4.39
C ILE A 89 1.99 -1.36 3.04
N ASP A 90 3.31 -1.46 3.09
CA ASP A 90 4.14 -1.63 1.91
C ASP A 90 3.94 -3.03 1.32
N HIS A 91 3.27 -3.09 0.19
CA HIS A 91 2.98 -4.34 -0.50
C HIS A 91 4.26 -5.09 -0.90
N SER A 92 5.34 -4.39 -1.21
CA SER A 92 6.60 -5.03 -1.60
C SER A 92 7.20 -5.94 -0.50
N GLN A 93 6.83 -5.67 0.77
CA GLN A 93 7.27 -6.45 1.91
C GLN A 93 6.28 -7.55 2.35
N THR A 94 5.10 -7.59 1.74
CA THR A 94 4.00 -8.45 2.20
C THR A 94 3.45 -9.41 1.14
N HIS A 95 3.75 -9.20 -0.14
CA HIS A 95 3.11 -9.90 -1.27
C HIS A 95 3.18 -11.43 -1.18
N ASP A 96 4.30 -12.00 -0.69
CA ASP A 96 4.50 -13.46 -0.64
C ASP A 96 3.54 -14.20 0.32
N LYS A 97 3.03 -13.49 1.34
CA LYS A 97 2.17 -14.06 2.38
C LYS A 97 0.78 -13.44 2.40
N LEU A 98 0.47 -12.59 1.42
CA LEU A 98 -0.83 -11.95 1.27
C LEU A 98 -1.75 -12.84 0.44
N LYS A 99 -2.98 -13.06 0.93
CA LYS A 99 -4.02 -13.76 0.20
C LYS A 99 -5.30 -12.97 0.23
N PHE A 100 -6.04 -13.01 -0.87
CA PHE A 100 -7.38 -12.43 -0.94
C PHE A 100 -8.40 -13.54 -0.76
N GLU A 101 -9.18 -13.49 0.32
CA GLU A 101 -10.09 -14.57 0.72
C GLU A 101 -11.45 -14.03 1.11
N SER A 102 -12.49 -14.80 0.84
CA SER A 102 -13.85 -14.47 1.25
C SER A 102 -13.96 -14.50 2.77
N PRO A 103 -14.83 -13.65 3.39
CA PRO A 103 -15.04 -13.67 4.82
C PRO A 103 -15.63 -15.00 5.30
N VAL A 104 -15.20 -15.45 6.48
CA VAL A 104 -15.70 -16.67 7.14
C VAL A 104 -16.15 -16.31 8.55
N PRO A 105 -17.44 -16.54 8.91
CA PRO A 105 -18.52 -17.03 8.05
C PRO A 105 -18.92 -16.01 6.96
N PRO A 106 -19.47 -16.48 5.83
CA PRO A 106 -19.96 -15.60 4.81
C PRO A 106 -21.06 -14.69 5.37
N GLY A 107 -20.81 -13.39 5.36
CA GLY A 107 -21.78 -12.37 5.77
C GLY A 107 -22.39 -11.67 4.56
N ASN A 108 -22.87 -10.44 4.76
CA ASN A 108 -23.39 -9.59 3.68
C ASN A 108 -22.25 -9.00 2.79
N ARG A 109 -20.99 -9.27 3.10
CA ARG A 109 -19.82 -8.83 2.33
C ARG A 109 -19.40 -9.95 1.38
N THR A 110 -19.46 -9.68 0.09
CA THR A 110 -19.18 -10.68 -0.97
C THR A 110 -17.79 -10.56 -1.58
N SER A 111 -17.08 -9.45 -1.33
CA SER A 111 -15.72 -9.24 -1.83
C SER A 111 -14.68 -10.05 -1.04
N SER A 112 -13.56 -10.37 -1.67
CA SER A 112 -12.41 -10.94 -0.99
C SER A 112 -11.64 -9.87 -0.22
N PHE A 113 -11.09 -10.26 0.93
CA PHE A 113 -10.31 -9.39 1.83
C PHE A 113 -8.86 -9.82 1.85
N PRO A 114 -7.92 -8.86 1.90
CA PRO A 114 -6.51 -9.20 2.05
C PRO A 114 -6.24 -9.71 3.47
N HIS A 115 -5.76 -10.94 3.58
CA HIS A 115 -5.28 -11.58 4.80
C HIS A 115 -3.78 -11.83 4.68
N TYR A 116 -3.02 -11.45 5.70
CA TYR A 116 -1.57 -11.64 5.70
C TYR A 116 -1.17 -12.73 6.69
N TYR A 117 -0.51 -13.77 6.17
CA TYR A 117 -0.09 -14.95 6.92
C TYR A 117 1.40 -14.86 7.33
N GLY A 118 1.70 -14.02 8.30
CA GLY A 118 3.05 -13.83 8.79
C GLY A 118 3.17 -12.76 9.87
N ASP A 119 4.39 -12.48 10.27
CA ASP A 119 4.69 -11.43 11.24
C ASP A 119 4.75 -10.08 10.51
N LEU A 120 3.72 -9.26 10.68
CA LEU A 120 3.68 -7.92 10.11
C LEU A 120 4.42 -6.95 11.04
N ASN A 121 5.56 -6.48 10.59
CA ASN A 121 6.39 -5.56 11.34
C ASN A 121 6.00 -4.10 11.12
N THR A 122 6.23 -3.23 12.11
CA THR A 122 6.03 -1.77 11.96
C THR A 122 6.91 -1.17 10.86
N ASN A 123 8.02 -1.82 10.49
CA ASN A 123 8.85 -1.40 9.36
C ASN A 123 8.18 -1.54 7.99
N ALA A 124 7.11 -2.34 7.89
CA ALA A 124 6.31 -2.46 6.67
C ALA A 124 5.29 -1.32 6.48
N ILE A 125 5.26 -0.35 7.37
CA ILE A 125 4.35 0.80 7.26
C ILE A 125 4.96 1.84 6.33
N SER A 126 4.22 2.23 5.29
CA SER A 126 4.60 3.30 4.37
C SER A 126 4.01 4.65 4.76
N LYS A 127 2.78 4.67 5.33
CA LYS A 127 2.10 5.89 5.80
C LYS A 127 1.20 5.62 7.00
N ILE A 128 0.96 6.66 7.80
CA ILE A 128 0.13 6.60 9.01
C ILE A 128 -0.80 7.82 9.04
N TRP A 129 -2.07 7.60 9.34
CA TRP A 129 -3.06 8.64 9.57
C TRP A 129 -3.83 8.39 10.86
N ASN A 130 -4.13 9.46 11.59
CA ASN A 130 -5.07 9.45 12.70
C ASN A 130 -6.43 9.93 12.18
N LEU A 131 -7.44 9.08 12.24
CA LEU A 131 -8.78 9.38 11.77
C LEU A 131 -9.69 9.63 12.97
N GLY A 132 -10.21 10.87 13.08
CA GLY A 132 -11.19 11.24 14.10
C GLY A 132 -12.61 10.89 13.68
N ARG A 133 -13.45 10.51 14.63
CA ARG A 133 -14.88 10.27 14.39
C ARG A 133 -15.65 11.60 14.38
N GLY A 134 -16.40 11.86 13.39
CA GLY A 134 -17.19 13.10 13.19
C GLY A 134 -17.50 13.25 11.72
N ALA A 135 -16.53 13.01 10.97
CA ALA A 135 -16.46 12.46 9.66
C ALA A 135 -15.18 11.63 9.73
N PHE A 136 -15.19 10.32 9.67
CA PHE A 136 -13.98 9.60 9.34
C PHE A 136 -13.57 10.11 7.95
N GLU A 137 -12.87 11.24 7.94
CA GLU A 137 -12.34 11.79 6.71
C GLU A 137 -11.21 10.88 6.26
N ILE A 138 -11.55 10.04 5.31
CA ILE A 138 -10.53 9.25 4.63
C ILE A 138 -9.66 10.24 3.87
N PRO A 139 -8.33 10.19 4.02
CA PRO A 139 -7.43 11.06 3.27
C PRO A 139 -7.72 11.03 1.77
N ILE A 140 -7.69 12.19 1.10
CA ILE A 140 -8.06 12.30 -0.31
C ILE A 140 -7.26 11.33 -1.20
N GLU A 141 -5.99 11.11 -0.89
CA GLU A 141 -5.14 10.16 -1.62
C GLU A 141 -5.64 8.71 -1.51
N VAL A 142 -6.26 8.32 -0.39
CA VAL A 142 -6.85 7.00 -0.19
C VAL A 142 -8.17 6.88 -0.96
N MET A 143 -8.98 7.94 -0.98
CA MET A 143 -10.21 7.97 -1.76
C MET A 143 -9.94 7.88 -3.27
N LEU A 144 -8.94 8.61 -3.77
CA LEU A 144 -8.56 8.55 -5.18
C LEU A 144 -8.03 7.17 -5.59
N GLN A 145 -7.37 6.46 -4.69
CA GLN A 145 -6.97 5.07 -4.92
C GLN A 145 -8.19 4.16 -5.04
N ALA A 146 -9.21 4.36 -4.22
CA ALA A 146 -10.44 3.57 -4.27
C ALA A 146 -11.22 3.78 -5.58
N GLU A 147 -11.19 5.00 -6.15
CA GLU A 147 -11.83 5.29 -7.44
C GLU A 147 -11.10 4.62 -8.62
N GLY A 148 -9.81 4.39 -8.49
CA GLY A 148 -9.00 3.71 -9.50
C GLY A 148 -9.04 2.18 -9.42
N ASP A 149 -9.70 1.59 -8.39
CA ASP A 149 -9.82 0.13 -8.23
C ASP A 149 -11.01 -0.39 -9.07
N PRO A 150 -10.79 -1.09 -10.21
CA PRO A 150 -11.85 -1.59 -11.05
C PRO A 150 -12.61 -2.79 -10.46
N ASN A 151 -12.13 -3.36 -9.33
CA ASN A 151 -12.75 -4.47 -8.62
C ASN A 151 -13.02 -4.13 -7.16
N PRO A 152 -14.17 -3.50 -6.85
CA PRO A 152 -14.59 -3.23 -5.46
C PRO A 152 -14.97 -4.52 -4.71
#